data_1ea591795d5964115edcc9d7c33850a4
#
_entry.id   1ea591795d5964115edcc9d7c33850a4
#
_cell.length_a   1.000
_cell.length_b   1.000
_cell.length_c   1.000
_cell.angle_alpha   90.00
_cell.angle_beta   90.00
_cell.angle_gamma   90.00
#
_symmetry.space_group_name_H-M   'P 1'
#
loop_
_entity.id
_entity.type
_entity.pdbx_description
1 polymer ?
#
loop_
_entity_poly.entity_id
_entity_poly.type
_entity_poly.pdbx_seq_one_letter_code
_entity_poly.pdbx_strand_id
1 'polypeptide(L)'
;MIEIRKLPASAGAEWLLAGMSLLRRAPWALGRLGLIWGLAALIALFLGVLNPTLGMLAQLLMGLAGPLLFGGLVWAVREVDQGRSAEPAHLLQGLHGGRTPNLLVALLPQVVVGLALALLAVVVIGPDGWMQLTTVMNKLNELGQSGAQPDPLQVEQLVATLPALRILLWLMLVAVGFVAVALTLFLFAPQVMFDGRNGIAAIGHGLRACLHNLPAMLVFFVLAFLAMFAFYFALTVVMLVLQLLVGTAVAALVAQLLLMALLMPVLAGIVYAAWKQMFVHAGDAAPAVPPPPSNVFVA
;
A
#
# COMPACT_ATOMS: atom_id res chain seq x y z
N MET A 1 -14.41 -17.69 -18.17
CA MET A 1 -13.18 -16.88 -17.97
C MET A 1 -13.64 -15.49 -17.56
N ILE A 2 -13.08 -14.90 -16.49
CA ILE A 2 -13.39 -13.50 -16.13
C ILE A 2 -12.70 -12.62 -17.17
N GLU A 3 -13.49 -11.81 -17.87
CA GLU A 3 -13.01 -10.94 -18.95
C GLU A 3 -12.43 -9.64 -18.36
N ILE A 4 -11.30 -9.18 -18.92
CA ILE A 4 -10.66 -7.92 -18.52
C ILE A 4 -11.29 -6.80 -19.35
N ARG A 5 -11.98 -5.87 -18.69
CA ARG A 5 -12.55 -4.68 -19.35
C ARG A 5 -11.47 -3.62 -19.56
N LYS A 6 -11.48 -3.00 -20.74
CA LYS A 6 -10.70 -1.79 -21.01
C LYS A 6 -11.46 -0.56 -20.51
N LEU A 7 -10.81 0.24 -19.68
CA LEU A 7 -11.39 1.41 -19.04
C LEU A 7 -10.79 2.72 -19.59
N PRO A 8 -11.53 3.83 -19.52
CA PRO A 8 -10.98 5.15 -19.86
C PRO A 8 -9.94 5.56 -18.80
N ALA A 9 -9.07 6.52 -19.15
CA ALA A 9 -8.05 7.03 -18.25
C ALA A 9 -8.63 7.66 -16.97
N SER A 10 -9.85 8.22 -17.03
CA SER A 10 -10.58 8.79 -15.88
C SER A 10 -10.89 7.77 -14.77
N ALA A 11 -10.94 6.48 -15.09
CA ALA A 11 -11.20 5.43 -14.11
C ALA A 11 -10.20 5.45 -12.94
N GLY A 12 -8.94 5.86 -13.20
CA GLY A 12 -7.94 6.03 -12.15
C GLY A 12 -8.33 7.03 -11.07
N ALA A 13 -8.98 8.14 -11.45
CA ALA A 13 -9.53 9.12 -10.51
C ALA A 13 -10.76 8.57 -9.79
N GLU A 14 -11.61 7.83 -10.48
CA GLU A 14 -12.81 7.21 -9.90
C GLU A 14 -12.46 6.22 -8.78
N TRP A 15 -11.38 5.42 -8.93
CA TRP A 15 -10.93 4.50 -7.89
C TRP A 15 -10.51 5.23 -6.62
N LEU A 16 -9.76 6.34 -6.76
CA LEU A 16 -9.34 7.15 -5.62
C LEU A 16 -10.57 7.72 -4.88
N LEU A 17 -11.51 8.30 -5.63
CA LEU A 17 -12.75 8.84 -5.07
C LEU A 17 -13.61 7.74 -4.44
N ALA A 18 -13.70 6.56 -5.05
CA ALA A 18 -14.43 5.42 -4.51
C ALA A 18 -13.86 4.95 -3.17
N GLY A 19 -12.53 4.82 -3.06
CA GLY A 19 -11.87 4.47 -1.80
C GLY A 19 -12.19 5.47 -0.69
N MET A 20 -12.13 6.77 -0.98
CA MET A 20 -12.49 7.81 -0.02
C MET A 20 -13.99 7.78 0.33
N SER A 21 -14.87 7.54 -0.65
CA SER A 21 -16.31 7.49 -0.42
C SER A 21 -16.70 6.30 0.48
N LEU A 22 -16.06 5.14 0.29
CA LEU A 22 -16.28 3.95 1.13
C LEU A 22 -15.86 4.20 2.58
N LEU A 23 -14.72 4.85 2.80
CA LEU A 23 -14.34 5.25 4.15
C LEU A 23 -15.37 6.22 4.76
N ARG A 24 -15.88 7.20 3.98
CA ARG A 24 -16.89 8.16 4.47
C ARG A 24 -18.23 7.52 4.82
N ARG A 25 -18.62 6.39 4.17
CA ARG A 25 -19.86 5.65 4.50
C ARG A 25 -19.79 4.99 5.87
N ALA A 26 -18.61 4.51 6.29
CA ALA A 26 -18.45 3.82 7.56
C ALA A 26 -17.10 4.20 8.23
N PRO A 27 -16.87 5.48 8.58
CA PRO A 27 -15.57 5.98 9.02
C PRO A 27 -15.08 5.29 10.30
N TRP A 28 -15.96 5.10 11.27
CA TRP A 28 -15.62 4.43 12.52
C TRP A 28 -15.40 2.92 12.36
N ALA A 29 -16.20 2.27 11.54
CA ALA A 29 -16.09 0.83 11.34
C ALA A 29 -14.80 0.47 10.59
N LEU A 30 -14.50 1.15 9.48
CA LEU A 30 -13.27 0.93 8.71
C LEU A 30 -12.04 1.52 9.39
N GLY A 31 -12.16 2.69 10.01
CA GLY A 31 -11.07 3.34 10.73
C GLY A 31 -10.54 2.48 11.89
N ARG A 32 -11.43 1.80 12.64
CA ARG A 32 -11.01 0.84 13.69
C ARG A 32 -10.13 -0.29 13.14
N LEU A 33 -10.39 -0.77 11.94
CA LEU A 33 -9.57 -1.83 11.32
C LEU A 33 -8.16 -1.33 11.00
N GLY A 34 -8.06 -0.09 10.46
CA GLY A 34 -6.77 0.57 10.27
C GLY A 34 -6.05 0.85 11.59
N LEU A 35 -6.77 1.24 12.65
CA LEU A 35 -6.21 1.42 13.99
C LEU A 35 -5.64 0.11 14.56
N ILE A 36 -6.35 -1.01 14.43
CA ILE A 36 -5.87 -2.32 14.88
C ILE A 36 -4.56 -2.67 14.16
N TRP A 37 -4.49 -2.43 12.85
CA TRP A 37 -3.26 -2.61 12.08
C TRP A 37 -2.15 -1.70 12.57
N GLY A 38 -2.44 -0.41 12.76
CA GLY A 38 -1.49 0.59 13.26
C GLY A 38 -0.95 0.25 14.64
N LEU A 39 -1.80 -0.21 15.55
CA LEU A 39 -1.40 -0.67 16.88
C LEU A 39 -0.48 -1.89 16.81
N ALA A 40 -0.79 -2.87 15.98
CA ALA A 40 0.08 -4.03 15.79
C ALA A 40 1.47 -3.63 15.26
N ALA A 41 1.52 -2.69 14.30
CA ALA A 41 2.78 -2.15 13.78
C ALA A 41 3.56 -1.36 14.86
N LEU A 42 2.89 -0.56 15.69
CA LEU A 42 3.53 0.15 16.81
C LEU A 42 4.07 -0.80 17.86
N ILE A 43 3.34 -1.87 18.20
CA ILE A 43 3.82 -2.91 19.13
C ILE A 43 5.09 -3.55 18.56
N ALA A 44 5.12 -3.90 17.27
CA ALA A 44 6.29 -4.49 16.65
C ALA A 44 7.51 -3.53 16.68
N LEU A 45 7.28 -2.24 16.45
CA LEU A 45 8.31 -1.20 16.57
C LEU A 45 8.82 -1.09 18.02
N PHE A 46 7.93 -1.03 19.00
CA PHE A 46 8.27 -0.90 20.41
C PHE A 46 9.06 -2.10 20.92
N LEU A 47 8.70 -3.32 20.50
CA LEU A 47 9.48 -4.52 20.80
C LEU A 47 10.91 -4.41 20.28
N GLY A 48 11.12 -3.76 19.13
CA GLY A 48 12.45 -3.49 18.59
C GLY A 48 13.29 -2.53 19.42
N VAL A 49 12.65 -1.55 20.07
CA VAL A 49 13.31 -0.65 21.01
C VAL A 49 13.74 -1.38 22.29
N LEU A 50 12.90 -2.30 22.79
CA LEU A 50 13.20 -3.09 23.97
C LEU A 50 14.29 -4.15 23.72
N ASN A 51 14.19 -4.84 22.61
CA ASN A 51 15.13 -5.89 22.21
C ASN A 51 15.18 -6.02 20.68
N PRO A 52 16.34 -5.85 20.03
CA PRO A 52 16.47 -5.93 18.57
C PRO A 52 15.99 -7.27 17.98
N THR A 53 16.24 -8.39 18.66
CA THR A 53 15.81 -9.74 18.22
C THR A 53 14.28 -9.88 18.24
N LEU A 54 13.63 -9.41 19.33
CA LEU A 54 12.17 -9.40 19.41
C LEU A 54 11.55 -8.49 18.36
N GLY A 55 12.17 -7.33 18.12
CA GLY A 55 11.75 -6.43 17.05
C GLY A 55 11.83 -7.06 15.67
N MET A 56 12.93 -7.74 15.37
CA MET A 56 13.10 -8.47 14.10
C MET A 56 12.03 -9.56 13.94
N LEU A 57 11.78 -10.36 14.94
CA LEU A 57 10.72 -11.38 14.90
C LEU A 57 9.34 -10.77 14.72
N ALA A 58 9.03 -9.68 15.44
CA ALA A 58 7.76 -8.97 15.32
C ALA A 58 7.58 -8.37 13.92
N GLN A 59 8.62 -7.79 13.33
CA GLN A 59 8.60 -7.28 11.95
C GLN A 59 8.39 -8.39 10.92
N LEU A 60 9.02 -9.55 11.09
CA LEU A 60 8.79 -10.72 10.23
C LEU A 60 7.34 -11.20 10.31
N LEU A 61 6.78 -11.29 11.55
CA LEU A 61 5.38 -11.65 11.73
C LEU A 61 4.43 -10.64 11.11
N MET A 62 4.71 -9.34 11.24
CA MET A 62 3.94 -8.28 10.57
C MET A 62 4.04 -8.37 9.05
N GLY A 63 5.23 -8.67 8.49
CA GLY A 63 5.41 -8.90 7.07
C GLY A 63 4.56 -10.07 6.55
N LEU A 64 4.53 -11.19 7.28
CA LEU A 64 3.69 -12.35 6.95
C LEU A 64 2.19 -12.06 7.14
N ALA A 65 1.82 -11.34 8.19
CA ALA A 65 0.44 -10.98 8.46
C ALA A 65 -0.12 -9.94 7.47
N GLY A 66 0.75 -9.09 6.91
CA GLY A 66 0.35 -7.98 6.03
C GLY A 66 -0.62 -8.37 4.91
N PRO A 67 -0.28 -9.33 4.04
CA PRO A 67 -1.19 -9.79 2.98
C PRO A 67 -2.51 -10.35 3.50
N LEU A 68 -2.49 -11.04 4.65
CA LEU A 68 -3.66 -11.66 5.26
C LEU A 68 -4.61 -10.60 5.82
N LEU A 69 -4.06 -9.64 6.58
CA LEU A 69 -4.82 -8.51 7.13
C LEU A 69 -5.36 -7.61 6.03
N PHE A 70 -4.58 -7.38 4.96
CA PHE A 70 -5.04 -6.60 3.81
C PHE A 70 -6.18 -7.29 3.06
N GLY A 71 -6.11 -8.61 2.87
CA GLY A 71 -7.21 -9.40 2.34
C GLY A 71 -8.47 -9.28 3.20
N GLY A 72 -8.33 -9.35 4.52
CA GLY A 72 -9.43 -9.13 5.47
C GLY A 72 -10.01 -7.71 5.41
N LEU A 73 -9.16 -6.70 5.23
CA LEU A 73 -9.58 -5.31 5.08
C LEU A 73 -10.36 -5.08 3.77
N VAL A 74 -9.91 -5.68 2.67
CA VAL A 74 -10.64 -5.66 1.39
C VAL A 74 -12.01 -6.35 1.52
N TRP A 75 -12.09 -7.43 2.32
CA TRP A 75 -13.37 -8.06 2.65
C TRP A 75 -14.28 -7.09 3.41
N ALA A 76 -13.78 -6.43 4.45
CA ALA A 76 -14.55 -5.47 5.24
C ALA A 76 -15.08 -4.30 4.39
N VAL A 77 -14.28 -3.82 3.44
CA VAL A 77 -14.68 -2.78 2.48
C VAL A 77 -15.84 -3.26 1.59
N ARG A 78 -15.81 -4.52 1.13
CA ARG A 78 -16.91 -5.11 0.37
C ARG A 78 -18.19 -5.17 1.21
N GLU A 79 -18.11 -5.54 2.48
CA GLU A 79 -19.27 -5.54 3.38
C GLU A 79 -19.91 -4.15 3.45
N VAL A 80 -19.11 -3.09 3.60
CA VAL A 80 -19.59 -1.71 3.60
C VAL A 80 -20.22 -1.31 2.26
N ASP A 81 -19.62 -1.71 1.13
CA ASP A 81 -20.19 -1.43 -0.20
C ASP A 81 -21.56 -2.09 -0.40
N GLN A 82 -21.77 -3.26 0.22
CA GLN A 82 -23.02 -4.00 0.21
C GLN A 82 -24.02 -3.56 1.31
N GLY A 83 -23.73 -2.46 2.02
CA GLY A 83 -24.60 -1.91 3.06
C GLY A 83 -24.55 -2.66 4.41
N ARG A 84 -23.55 -3.56 4.60
CA ARG A 84 -23.33 -4.28 5.86
C ARG A 84 -22.27 -3.58 6.70
N SER A 85 -22.20 -3.89 8.00
CA SER A 85 -21.21 -3.31 8.90
C SER A 85 -19.84 -4.00 8.77
N ALA A 86 -18.77 -3.22 8.81
CA ALA A 86 -17.43 -3.75 8.94
C ALA A 86 -17.13 -4.07 10.43
N GLU A 87 -16.61 -5.27 10.69
CA GLU A 87 -16.30 -5.78 12.02
C GLU A 87 -14.80 -6.10 12.15
N PRO A 88 -14.20 -6.00 13.35
CA PRO A 88 -12.81 -6.37 13.58
C PRO A 88 -12.47 -7.80 13.14
N ALA A 89 -13.41 -8.74 13.29
CA ALA A 89 -13.26 -10.12 12.85
C ALA A 89 -13.00 -10.27 11.35
N HIS A 90 -13.43 -9.30 10.54
CA HIS A 90 -13.19 -9.32 9.10
C HIS A 90 -11.69 -9.25 8.75
N LEU A 91 -10.83 -8.67 9.59
CA LEU A 91 -9.37 -8.69 9.38
C LEU A 91 -8.81 -10.11 9.30
N LEU A 92 -9.46 -11.06 9.97
CA LEU A 92 -9.05 -12.47 10.00
C LEU A 92 -9.62 -13.29 8.83
N GLN A 93 -10.44 -12.70 7.95
CA GLN A 93 -11.03 -13.41 6.81
C GLN A 93 -9.98 -13.96 5.83
N GLY A 94 -8.79 -13.33 5.77
CA GLY A 94 -7.66 -13.88 5.00
C GLY A 94 -7.14 -15.22 5.52
N LEU A 95 -7.42 -15.58 6.77
CA LEU A 95 -7.04 -16.86 7.39
C LEU A 95 -8.06 -17.98 7.15
N HIS A 96 -9.27 -17.65 6.71
CA HIS A 96 -10.35 -18.61 6.53
C HIS A 96 -10.48 -19.11 5.09
N GLY A 97 -11.07 -20.28 4.93
CA GLY A 97 -11.45 -20.81 3.61
C GLY A 97 -10.26 -21.18 2.70
N GLY A 98 -9.10 -21.56 3.26
CA GLY A 98 -7.93 -21.99 2.48
C GLY A 98 -7.24 -20.85 1.70
N ARG A 99 -7.55 -19.58 1.99
CA ARG A 99 -6.99 -18.40 1.30
C ARG A 99 -5.58 -18.06 1.74
N THR A 100 -5.21 -18.43 2.95
CA THR A 100 -3.91 -18.12 3.57
C THR A 100 -2.71 -18.39 2.67
N PRO A 101 -2.50 -19.61 2.13
CA PRO A 101 -1.32 -19.87 1.30
C PRO A 101 -1.33 -19.03 0.03
N ASN A 102 -2.51 -18.78 -0.56
CA ASN A 102 -2.64 -17.97 -1.75
C ASN A 102 -2.35 -16.49 -1.49
N LEU A 103 -2.76 -15.94 -0.34
CA LEU A 103 -2.46 -14.55 0.03
C LEU A 103 -0.97 -14.36 0.34
N LEU A 104 -0.31 -15.35 0.95
CA LEU A 104 1.13 -15.29 1.23
C LEU A 104 1.99 -15.26 -0.05
N VAL A 105 1.46 -15.70 -1.19
CA VAL A 105 2.14 -15.57 -2.49
C VAL A 105 2.44 -14.11 -2.84
N ALA A 106 1.72 -13.14 -2.27
CA ALA A 106 2.02 -11.71 -2.42
C ALA A 106 3.45 -11.34 -1.97
N LEU A 107 4.06 -12.13 -1.11
CA LEU A 107 5.43 -11.90 -0.65
C LEU A 107 6.47 -12.22 -1.73
N LEU A 108 6.18 -13.10 -2.69
CA LEU A 108 7.13 -13.51 -3.72
C LEU A 108 7.62 -12.32 -4.57
N PRO A 109 6.76 -11.47 -5.17
CA PRO A 109 7.23 -10.31 -5.93
C PRO A 109 8.06 -9.36 -5.08
N GLN A 110 7.68 -9.16 -3.81
CA GLN A 110 8.39 -8.27 -2.89
C GLN A 110 9.79 -8.81 -2.58
N VAL A 111 9.91 -10.11 -2.29
CA VAL A 111 11.20 -10.77 -2.01
C VAL A 111 12.08 -10.77 -3.26
N VAL A 112 11.53 -11.14 -4.42
CA VAL A 112 12.28 -11.19 -5.67
C VAL A 112 12.82 -9.81 -6.06
N VAL A 113 11.96 -8.79 -6.05
CA VAL A 113 12.38 -7.42 -6.37
C VAL A 113 13.32 -6.86 -5.30
N GLY A 114 13.06 -7.13 -4.02
CA GLY A 114 13.93 -6.71 -2.92
C GLY A 114 15.34 -7.30 -3.03
N LEU A 115 15.47 -8.59 -3.32
CA LEU A 115 16.77 -9.24 -3.55
C LEU A 115 17.46 -8.70 -4.81
N ALA A 116 16.71 -8.51 -5.90
CA ALA A 116 17.27 -7.92 -7.12
C ALA A 116 17.80 -6.51 -6.87
N LEU A 117 17.04 -5.67 -6.15
CA LEU A 117 17.48 -4.32 -5.77
C LEU A 117 18.67 -4.35 -4.82
N ALA A 118 18.73 -5.27 -3.87
CA ALA A 118 19.88 -5.42 -2.98
C ALA A 118 21.16 -5.79 -3.75
N LEU A 119 21.06 -6.73 -4.71
CA LEU A 119 22.18 -7.07 -5.59
C LEU A 119 22.59 -5.89 -6.48
N LEU A 120 21.62 -5.21 -7.08
CA LEU A 120 21.88 -4.03 -7.91
C LEU A 120 22.49 -2.89 -7.10
N ALA A 121 22.13 -2.74 -5.83
CA ALA A 121 22.77 -1.74 -4.94
C ALA A 121 24.27 -1.98 -4.80
N VAL A 122 24.70 -3.23 -4.62
CA VAL A 122 26.12 -3.60 -4.54
C VAL A 122 26.86 -3.24 -5.82
N VAL A 123 26.24 -3.51 -6.98
CA VAL A 123 26.84 -3.24 -8.30
C VAL A 123 26.87 -1.75 -8.64
N VAL A 124 25.75 -1.04 -8.44
CA VAL A 124 25.58 0.37 -8.85
C VAL A 124 26.35 1.31 -7.92
N ILE A 125 26.24 1.12 -6.60
CA ILE A 125 26.92 1.97 -5.62
C ILE A 125 28.39 1.63 -5.56
N GLY A 126 28.73 0.34 -5.64
CA GLY A 126 30.10 -0.18 -5.60
C GLY A 126 30.71 -0.12 -4.19
N PRO A 127 31.85 -0.83 -3.98
CA PRO A 127 32.50 -0.90 -2.66
C PRO A 127 32.88 0.45 -2.08
N ASP A 128 33.46 1.32 -2.91
CA ASP A 128 33.91 2.66 -2.48
C ASP A 128 32.70 3.54 -2.08
N GLY A 129 31.59 3.45 -2.83
CA GLY A 129 30.38 4.18 -2.51
C GLY A 129 29.75 3.72 -1.21
N TRP A 130 29.76 2.41 -0.93
CA TRP A 130 29.31 1.85 0.35
C TRP A 130 30.16 2.34 1.52
N MET A 131 31.49 2.38 1.34
CA MET A 131 32.40 2.85 2.37
C MET A 131 32.17 4.36 2.66
N GLN A 132 31.94 5.17 1.62
CA GLN A 132 31.60 6.59 1.77
C GLN A 132 30.25 6.76 2.50
N LEU A 133 29.23 6.00 2.11
CA LEU A 133 27.91 6.02 2.75
C LEU A 133 27.99 5.68 4.24
N THR A 134 28.68 4.59 4.59
CA THR A 134 28.83 4.18 5.99
C THR A 134 29.61 5.20 6.80
N THR A 135 30.67 5.80 6.24
CA THR A 135 31.45 6.85 6.89
C THR A 135 30.61 8.08 7.17
N VAL A 136 29.82 8.54 6.18
CA VAL A 136 28.94 9.71 6.33
C VAL A 136 27.85 9.42 7.37
N MET A 137 27.21 8.24 7.30
CA MET A 137 26.17 7.85 8.26
C MET A 137 26.70 7.80 9.69
N ASN A 138 27.88 7.23 9.91
CA ASN A 138 28.49 7.16 11.23
C ASN A 138 28.79 8.56 11.78
N LYS A 139 29.39 9.46 10.96
CA LYS A 139 29.66 10.84 11.35
C LYS A 139 28.35 11.62 11.67
N LEU A 140 27.30 11.45 10.87
CA LEU A 140 26.02 12.09 11.14
C LEU A 140 25.39 11.58 12.44
N ASN A 141 25.51 10.27 12.73
CA ASN A 141 25.06 9.69 13.98
C ASN A 141 25.86 10.23 15.19
N GLU A 142 27.18 10.34 15.08
CA GLU A 142 28.05 10.94 16.12
C GLU A 142 27.65 12.40 16.40
N LEU A 143 27.42 13.19 15.34
CA LEU A 143 26.95 14.58 15.45
C LEU A 143 25.56 14.65 16.11
N GLY A 144 24.63 13.75 15.75
CA GLY A 144 23.29 13.68 16.34
C GLY A 144 23.30 13.30 17.82
N GLN A 145 24.23 12.44 18.24
CA GLN A 145 24.38 12.02 19.64
C GLN A 145 25.08 13.05 20.51
N SER A 146 25.94 13.92 19.95
CA SER A 146 26.67 14.95 20.69
C SER A 146 25.78 16.04 21.28
N GLY A 147 24.51 16.14 20.87
CA GLY A 147 23.58 17.18 21.29
C GLY A 147 23.92 18.59 20.82
N ALA A 148 25.02 18.75 20.11
CA ALA A 148 25.43 20.01 19.49
C ALA A 148 24.69 20.17 18.14
N GLN A 149 24.30 21.39 17.80
CA GLN A 149 23.80 21.65 16.43
C GLN A 149 24.97 21.45 15.45
N PRO A 150 24.87 20.55 14.48
CA PRO A 150 25.90 20.31 13.51
C PRO A 150 26.15 21.60 12.71
N ASP A 151 27.41 21.93 12.47
CA ASP A 151 27.77 23.04 11.58
C ASP A 151 27.26 22.71 10.17
N PRO A 152 26.42 23.57 9.57
CA PRO A 152 25.90 23.35 8.22
C PRO A 152 27.00 23.10 7.17
N LEU A 153 28.16 23.79 7.29
CA LEU A 153 29.27 23.60 6.39
C LEU A 153 29.91 22.21 6.52
N GLN A 154 30.00 21.67 7.73
CA GLN A 154 30.50 20.30 7.94
C GLN A 154 29.56 19.26 7.34
N VAL A 155 28.25 19.44 7.50
CA VAL A 155 27.25 18.56 6.89
C VAL A 155 27.32 18.61 5.37
N GLU A 156 27.41 19.81 4.79
CA GLU A 156 27.54 20.00 3.33
C GLU A 156 28.81 19.31 2.79
N GLN A 157 29.97 19.49 3.44
CA GLN A 157 31.20 18.82 3.04
C GLN A 157 31.11 17.31 3.13
N LEU A 158 30.46 16.75 4.17
CA LEU A 158 30.22 15.32 4.31
C LEU A 158 29.34 14.79 3.19
N VAL A 159 28.25 15.46 2.90
CA VAL A 159 27.29 15.06 1.85
C VAL A 159 27.95 15.16 0.46
N ALA A 160 28.80 16.16 0.24
CA ALA A 160 29.53 16.35 -1.03
C ALA A 160 30.48 15.17 -1.37
N THR A 161 30.89 14.37 -0.37
CA THR A 161 31.71 13.17 -0.62
C THR A 161 30.92 11.99 -1.16
N LEU A 162 29.59 12.02 -1.11
CA LEU A 162 28.75 10.91 -1.53
C LEU A 162 28.72 10.76 -3.07
N PRO A 163 28.66 9.52 -3.59
CA PRO A 163 28.56 9.28 -5.02
C PRO A 163 27.13 9.55 -5.52
N ALA A 164 26.74 10.83 -5.55
CA ALA A 164 25.36 11.29 -5.77
C ALA A 164 24.68 10.65 -7.01
N LEU A 165 25.39 10.59 -8.14
CA LEU A 165 24.86 10.01 -9.37
C LEU A 165 24.53 8.51 -9.21
N ARG A 166 25.40 7.74 -8.56
CA ARG A 166 25.17 6.30 -8.33
C ARG A 166 24.01 6.06 -7.38
N ILE A 167 23.92 6.88 -6.32
CA ILE A 167 22.79 6.85 -5.37
C ILE A 167 21.49 7.20 -6.10
N LEU A 168 21.48 8.24 -6.93
CA LEU A 168 20.31 8.65 -7.70
C LEU A 168 19.85 7.54 -8.66
N LEU A 169 20.78 6.92 -9.38
CA LEU A 169 20.49 5.78 -10.27
C LEU A 169 19.88 4.62 -9.48
N TRP A 170 20.44 4.30 -8.32
CA TRP A 170 19.89 3.24 -7.48
C TRP A 170 18.48 3.59 -6.97
N LEU A 171 18.25 4.84 -6.52
CA LEU A 171 16.93 5.31 -6.12
C LEU A 171 15.90 5.25 -7.26
N MET A 172 16.31 5.54 -8.50
CA MET A 172 15.45 5.35 -9.67
C MET A 172 15.10 3.88 -9.89
N LEU A 173 16.06 2.96 -9.73
CA LEU A 173 15.78 1.52 -9.79
C LEU A 173 14.83 1.06 -8.68
N VAL A 174 14.99 1.60 -7.47
CA VAL A 174 14.05 1.35 -6.36
C VAL A 174 12.66 1.84 -6.72
N ALA A 175 12.51 3.03 -7.29
CA ALA A 175 11.22 3.56 -7.72
C ALA A 175 10.57 2.67 -8.80
N VAL A 176 11.34 2.22 -9.79
CA VAL A 176 10.87 1.29 -10.82
C VAL A 176 10.45 -0.05 -10.21
N GLY A 177 11.26 -0.61 -9.30
CA GLY A 177 10.94 -1.84 -8.57
C GLY A 177 9.67 -1.71 -7.75
N PHE A 178 9.49 -0.58 -7.07
CA PHE A 178 8.28 -0.28 -6.31
C PHE A 178 7.03 -0.25 -7.22
N VAL A 179 7.11 0.44 -8.35
CA VAL A 179 6.00 0.49 -9.33
C VAL A 179 5.70 -0.91 -9.87
N ALA A 180 6.73 -1.71 -10.17
CA ALA A 180 6.55 -3.08 -10.65
C ALA A 180 5.82 -3.96 -9.63
N VAL A 181 6.21 -3.91 -8.35
CA VAL A 181 5.54 -4.63 -7.26
C VAL A 181 4.12 -4.09 -7.07
N ALA A 182 3.93 -2.77 -7.09
CA ALA A 182 2.62 -2.15 -6.95
C ALA A 182 1.65 -2.60 -8.05
N LEU A 183 2.07 -2.58 -9.32
CA LEU A 183 1.26 -3.07 -10.44
C LEU A 183 0.93 -4.56 -10.32
N THR A 184 1.91 -5.36 -9.87
CA THR A 184 1.77 -6.81 -9.71
C THR A 184 0.76 -7.17 -8.62
N LEU A 185 0.76 -6.42 -7.53
CA LEU A 185 -0.07 -6.70 -6.34
C LEU A 185 -1.36 -5.87 -6.28
N PHE A 186 -1.55 -4.90 -7.19
CA PHE A 186 -2.67 -3.96 -7.11
C PHE A 186 -4.03 -4.65 -7.03
N LEU A 187 -4.28 -5.63 -7.88
CA LEU A 187 -5.55 -6.39 -7.93
C LEU A 187 -5.47 -7.76 -7.26
N PHE A 188 -4.35 -8.07 -6.62
CA PHE A 188 -4.06 -9.39 -6.09
C PHE A 188 -5.05 -9.83 -5.01
N ALA A 189 -5.19 -8.98 -3.96
CA ALA A 189 -6.00 -9.33 -2.80
C ALA A 189 -7.49 -9.62 -3.14
N PRO A 190 -8.20 -8.78 -3.90
CA PRO A 190 -9.59 -9.09 -4.25
C PRO A 190 -9.72 -10.32 -5.15
N GLN A 191 -8.79 -10.62 -6.05
CA GLN A 191 -8.85 -11.82 -6.87
C GLN A 191 -8.72 -13.11 -6.03
N VAL A 192 -7.84 -13.11 -5.02
CA VAL A 192 -7.72 -14.24 -4.09
C VAL A 192 -8.96 -14.34 -3.19
N MET A 193 -9.43 -13.20 -2.68
CA MET A 193 -10.51 -13.15 -1.70
C MET A 193 -11.90 -13.45 -2.30
N PHE A 194 -12.15 -12.97 -3.52
CA PHE A 194 -13.50 -13.00 -4.12
C PHE A 194 -13.59 -13.92 -5.34
N ASP A 195 -12.57 -14.01 -6.17
CA ASP A 195 -12.57 -14.85 -7.37
C ASP A 195 -12.03 -16.27 -7.08
N GLY A 196 -11.54 -16.53 -5.86
CA GLY A 196 -10.99 -17.83 -5.46
C GLY A 196 -9.77 -18.26 -6.29
N ARG A 197 -9.06 -17.30 -6.91
CA ARG A 197 -7.86 -17.60 -7.71
C ARG A 197 -6.71 -18.02 -6.82
N ASN A 198 -5.90 -18.96 -7.32
CA ASN A 198 -4.62 -19.23 -6.68
C ASN A 198 -3.69 -18.01 -6.80
N GLY A 199 -2.76 -17.88 -5.84
CA GLY A 199 -1.93 -16.67 -5.72
C GLY A 199 -1.11 -16.35 -6.98
N ILE A 200 -0.50 -17.36 -7.62
CA ILE A 200 0.32 -17.16 -8.83
C ILE A 200 -0.55 -16.70 -10.01
N ALA A 201 -1.73 -17.31 -10.20
CA ALA A 201 -2.66 -16.90 -11.25
C ALA A 201 -3.22 -15.49 -10.98
N ALA A 202 -3.47 -15.12 -9.72
CA ALA A 202 -3.91 -13.78 -9.34
C ALA A 202 -2.85 -12.71 -9.67
N ILE A 203 -1.57 -12.99 -9.43
CA ILE A 203 -0.45 -12.13 -9.84
C ILE A 203 -0.46 -11.90 -11.36
N GLY A 204 -0.42 -12.98 -12.15
CA GLY A 204 -0.33 -12.88 -13.60
C GLY A 204 -1.56 -12.21 -14.23
N HIS A 205 -2.74 -12.53 -13.73
CA HIS A 205 -3.99 -11.95 -14.22
C HIS A 205 -4.16 -10.49 -13.81
N GLY A 206 -3.81 -10.15 -12.56
CA GLY A 206 -3.83 -8.77 -12.07
C GLY A 206 -2.86 -7.87 -12.82
N LEU A 207 -1.62 -8.32 -13.02
CA LEU A 207 -0.63 -7.58 -13.80
C LEU A 207 -1.10 -7.34 -15.25
N ARG A 208 -1.66 -8.37 -15.90
CA ARG A 208 -2.23 -8.22 -17.26
C ARG A 208 -3.36 -7.21 -17.29
N ALA A 209 -4.24 -7.21 -16.28
CA ALA A 209 -5.33 -6.24 -16.19
C ALA A 209 -4.82 -4.81 -16.01
N CYS A 210 -3.80 -4.60 -15.16
CA CYS A 210 -3.16 -3.30 -14.96
C CYS A 210 -2.48 -2.81 -16.25
N LEU A 211 -1.72 -3.67 -16.94
CA LEU A 211 -1.05 -3.32 -18.19
C LEU A 211 -2.05 -3.04 -19.33
N HIS A 212 -3.18 -3.75 -19.37
CA HIS A 212 -4.26 -3.49 -20.33
C HIS A 212 -4.94 -2.13 -20.09
N ASN A 213 -4.91 -1.65 -18.85
CA ASN A 213 -5.48 -0.37 -18.40
C ASN A 213 -4.40 0.65 -18.01
N LEU A 214 -3.23 0.62 -18.66
CA LEU A 214 -2.09 1.46 -18.31
C LEU A 214 -2.42 2.96 -18.22
N PRO A 215 -3.23 3.57 -19.11
CA PRO A 215 -3.61 4.98 -18.97
C PRO A 215 -4.37 5.28 -17.67
N ALA A 216 -5.30 4.40 -17.26
CA ALA A 216 -6.03 4.56 -16.00
C ALA A 216 -5.09 4.38 -14.79
N MET A 217 -4.16 3.41 -14.86
CA MET A 217 -3.14 3.21 -13.83
C MET A 217 -2.22 4.42 -13.69
N LEU A 218 -1.80 5.02 -14.81
CA LEU A 218 -0.95 6.22 -14.80
C LEU A 218 -1.67 7.39 -14.10
N VAL A 219 -2.91 7.67 -14.50
CA VAL A 219 -3.74 8.71 -13.85
C VAL A 219 -3.91 8.42 -12.37
N PHE A 220 -4.20 7.16 -12.00
CA PHE A 220 -4.28 6.75 -10.61
C PHE A 220 -3.00 7.03 -9.83
N PHE A 221 -1.82 6.59 -10.33
CA PHE A 221 -0.57 6.79 -9.62
C PHE A 221 -0.20 8.27 -9.46
N VAL A 222 -0.42 9.09 -10.50
CA VAL A 222 -0.18 10.54 -10.41
C VAL A 222 -1.11 11.18 -9.36
N LEU A 223 -2.40 10.88 -9.41
CA LEU A 223 -3.36 11.44 -8.44
C LEU A 223 -3.15 10.90 -7.03
N ALA A 224 -2.81 9.61 -6.88
CA ALA A 224 -2.47 9.01 -5.60
C ALA A 224 -1.22 9.65 -4.99
N PHE A 225 -0.20 9.94 -5.80
CA PHE A 225 1.00 10.65 -5.36
C PHE A 225 0.66 12.06 -4.86
N LEU A 226 -0.13 12.83 -5.63
CA LEU A 226 -0.57 14.16 -5.21
C LEU A 226 -1.45 14.12 -3.95
N ALA A 227 -2.37 13.17 -3.87
CA ALA A 227 -3.23 12.98 -2.70
C ALA A 227 -2.41 12.58 -1.46
N MET A 228 -1.41 11.70 -1.63
CA MET A 228 -0.51 11.30 -0.54
C MET A 228 0.34 12.48 -0.06
N PHE A 229 0.84 13.31 -0.98
CA PHE A 229 1.59 14.52 -0.62
C PHE A 229 0.72 15.51 0.17
N ALA A 230 -0.50 15.78 -0.32
CA ALA A 230 -1.45 16.64 0.37
C ALA A 230 -1.85 16.09 1.76
N PHE A 231 -2.06 14.78 1.85
CA PHE A 231 -2.37 14.10 3.11
C PHE A 231 -1.21 14.17 4.11
N TYR A 232 0.01 13.90 3.63
CA TYR A 232 1.20 14.01 4.47
C TYR A 232 1.43 15.44 4.99
N PHE A 233 1.21 16.44 4.13
CA PHE A 233 1.28 17.85 4.52
C PHE A 233 0.25 18.17 5.61
N ALA A 234 -1.02 17.77 5.40
CA ALA A 234 -2.07 17.96 6.40
C ALA A 234 -1.75 17.26 7.73
N LEU A 235 -1.24 16.02 7.66
CA LEU A 235 -0.83 15.27 8.85
C LEU A 235 0.33 15.95 9.58
N THR A 236 1.29 16.53 8.87
CA THR A 236 2.40 17.30 9.45
C THR A 236 1.89 18.52 10.21
N VAL A 237 0.93 19.27 9.64
CA VAL A 237 0.30 20.41 10.33
C VAL A 237 -0.41 19.94 11.61
N VAL A 238 -1.16 18.86 11.53
CA VAL A 238 -1.83 18.28 12.72
C VAL A 238 -0.79 17.86 13.77
N MET A 239 0.30 17.24 13.35
CA MET A 239 1.39 16.82 14.24
C MET A 239 2.06 18.02 14.93
N LEU A 240 2.31 19.14 14.20
CA LEU A 240 2.85 20.36 14.77
C LEU A 240 1.96 20.95 15.88
N VAL A 241 0.65 20.93 15.68
CA VAL A 241 -0.31 21.38 16.71
C VAL A 241 -0.34 20.44 17.90
N LEU A 242 -0.39 19.13 17.64
CA LEU A 242 -0.43 18.12 18.71
C LEU A 242 0.83 18.13 19.57
N GLN A 243 2.02 18.30 18.97
CA GLN A 243 3.26 18.32 19.75
C GLN A 243 3.35 19.48 20.75
N LEU A 244 2.69 20.63 20.46
CA LEU A 244 2.59 21.74 21.41
C LEU A 244 1.71 21.40 22.62
N LEU A 245 0.71 20.51 22.44
CA LEU A 245 -0.25 20.15 23.48
C LEU A 245 0.19 18.95 24.34
N VAL A 246 0.74 17.94 23.70
CA VAL A 246 1.00 16.62 24.35
C VAL A 246 2.45 16.15 24.22
N GLY A 247 3.33 16.96 23.64
CA GLY A 247 4.73 16.62 23.40
C GLY A 247 4.96 15.75 22.16
N THR A 248 6.21 15.72 21.70
CA THR A 248 6.60 15.12 20.40
C THR A 248 6.31 13.62 20.30
N ALA A 249 6.62 12.86 21.36
CA ALA A 249 6.46 11.40 21.33
C ALA A 249 4.97 10.98 21.20
N VAL A 250 4.09 11.60 21.99
CA VAL A 250 2.66 11.30 21.95
C VAL A 250 2.06 11.78 20.62
N ALA A 251 2.46 12.96 20.13
CA ALA A 251 2.00 13.48 18.84
C ALA A 251 2.39 12.52 17.70
N ALA A 252 3.60 11.98 17.69
CA ALA A 252 4.07 11.02 16.68
C ALA A 252 3.25 9.72 16.71
N LEU A 253 2.95 9.18 17.89
CA LEU A 253 2.10 7.99 18.04
C LEU A 253 0.68 8.22 17.51
N VAL A 254 0.08 9.36 17.88
CA VAL A 254 -1.28 9.71 17.40
C VAL A 254 -1.28 9.89 15.89
N ALA A 255 -0.29 10.60 15.32
CA ALA A 255 -0.16 10.79 13.89
C ALA A 255 -0.02 9.46 13.14
N GLN A 256 0.79 8.53 13.64
CA GLN A 256 0.96 7.19 13.05
C GLN A 256 -0.34 6.38 13.08
N LEU A 257 -1.09 6.44 14.18
CA LEU A 257 -2.37 5.74 14.29
C LEU A 257 -3.43 6.35 13.37
N LEU A 258 -3.50 7.69 13.27
CA LEU A 258 -4.39 8.38 12.33
C LEU A 258 -4.04 8.04 10.88
N LEU A 259 -2.75 8.02 10.55
CA LEU A 259 -2.29 7.62 9.22
C LEU A 259 -2.82 6.22 8.87
N MET A 260 -2.65 5.24 9.73
CA MET A 260 -3.09 3.86 9.48
C MET A 260 -4.62 3.73 9.46
N ALA A 261 -5.31 4.46 10.34
CA ALA A 261 -6.76 4.46 10.42
C ALA A 261 -7.44 4.98 9.15
N LEU A 262 -6.78 5.89 8.43
CA LEU A 262 -7.30 6.50 7.20
C LEU A 262 -6.74 5.82 5.95
N LEU A 263 -5.42 5.65 5.87
CA LEU A 263 -4.73 5.19 4.67
C LEU A 263 -5.10 3.75 4.31
N MET A 264 -5.07 2.83 5.29
CA MET A 264 -5.30 1.41 5.00
C MET A 264 -6.70 1.12 4.47
N PRO A 265 -7.80 1.63 5.06
CA PRO A 265 -9.13 1.45 4.50
C PRO A 265 -9.32 2.12 3.13
N VAL A 266 -8.73 3.30 2.92
CA VAL A 266 -8.79 3.98 1.61
C VAL A 266 -8.10 3.14 0.54
N LEU A 267 -6.88 2.62 0.81
CA LEU A 267 -6.16 1.75 -0.12
C LEU A 267 -6.96 0.48 -0.44
N ALA A 268 -7.54 -0.17 0.57
CA ALA A 268 -8.39 -1.34 0.35
C ALA A 268 -9.63 -1.00 -0.49
N GLY A 269 -10.23 0.17 -0.26
CA GLY A 269 -11.35 0.68 -1.04
C GLY A 269 -11.00 0.97 -2.50
N ILE A 270 -9.83 1.56 -2.75
CA ILE A 270 -9.31 1.82 -4.10
C ILE A 270 -9.12 0.50 -4.86
N VAL A 271 -8.43 -0.45 -4.24
CA VAL A 271 -8.14 -1.76 -4.83
C VAL A 271 -9.42 -2.54 -5.12
N TYR A 272 -10.38 -2.49 -4.19
CA TYR A 272 -11.70 -3.10 -4.38
C TYR A 272 -12.48 -2.45 -5.53
N ALA A 273 -12.51 -1.14 -5.62
CA ALA A 273 -13.20 -0.40 -6.69
C ALA A 273 -12.58 -0.68 -8.07
N ALA A 274 -11.24 -0.70 -8.15
CA ALA A 274 -10.52 -1.02 -9.37
C ALA A 274 -10.82 -2.46 -9.84
N TRP A 275 -10.79 -3.42 -8.90
CA TRP A 275 -11.15 -4.82 -9.19
C TRP A 275 -12.57 -4.94 -9.73
N LYS A 276 -13.54 -4.28 -9.10
CA LYS A 276 -14.94 -4.30 -9.50
C LYS A 276 -15.18 -3.71 -10.89
N GLN A 277 -14.41 -2.69 -11.29
CA GLN A 277 -14.51 -2.07 -12.62
C GLN A 277 -13.75 -2.84 -13.71
N MET A 278 -12.56 -3.36 -13.39
CA MET A 278 -11.70 -4.03 -14.37
C MET A 278 -12.17 -5.42 -14.75
N PHE A 279 -12.92 -6.11 -13.86
CA PHE A 279 -13.38 -7.46 -14.10
C PHE A 279 -14.89 -7.53 -14.23
N VAL A 280 -15.35 -8.21 -15.29
CA VAL A 280 -16.78 -8.48 -15.49
C VAL A 280 -17.14 -9.74 -14.73
N HIS A 281 -18.04 -9.61 -13.78
CA HIS A 281 -18.58 -10.74 -13.04
C HIS A 281 -19.92 -11.18 -13.63
N ALA A 282 -20.24 -12.46 -13.55
CA ALA A 282 -21.45 -13.04 -14.14
C ALA A 282 -22.77 -12.41 -13.63
N GLY A 283 -22.74 -11.71 -12.48
CA GLY A 283 -23.88 -10.97 -11.93
C GLY A 283 -24.04 -9.53 -12.44
N ASP A 284 -23.04 -9.00 -13.17
CA ASP A 284 -23.04 -7.63 -13.70
C ASP A 284 -23.63 -7.54 -15.12
N ALA A 285 -23.99 -8.67 -15.75
CA ALA A 285 -24.75 -8.67 -16.99
C ALA A 285 -26.11 -8.01 -16.69
N ALA A 286 -26.35 -6.83 -17.29
CA ALA A 286 -27.68 -6.19 -17.24
C ALA A 286 -28.72 -7.27 -17.57
N PRO A 287 -29.85 -7.32 -16.81
CA PRO A 287 -30.91 -8.27 -17.15
C PRO A 287 -31.20 -8.12 -18.63
N ALA A 288 -31.11 -9.24 -19.37
CA ALA A 288 -31.41 -9.25 -20.79
C ALA A 288 -32.77 -8.58 -20.96
N VAL A 289 -32.80 -7.46 -21.69
CA VAL A 289 -34.07 -6.82 -22.02
C VAL A 289 -34.93 -7.93 -22.65
N PRO A 290 -36.11 -8.26 -22.06
CA PRO A 290 -36.94 -9.30 -22.62
C PRO A 290 -37.18 -8.93 -24.08
N PRO A 291 -37.13 -9.91 -25.00
CA PRO A 291 -37.43 -9.64 -26.42
C PRO A 291 -38.80 -8.96 -26.48
N PRO A 292 -38.99 -7.95 -27.35
CA PRO A 292 -40.26 -7.29 -27.48
C PRO A 292 -41.33 -8.34 -27.73
N PRO A 293 -42.53 -8.23 -27.10
CA PRO A 293 -43.57 -9.23 -27.27
C PRO A 293 -43.86 -9.37 -28.77
N SER A 294 -43.87 -10.61 -29.25
CA SER A 294 -44.04 -10.98 -30.65
C SER A 294 -45.41 -10.61 -31.24
N ASN A 295 -46.24 -9.89 -30.50
CA ASN A 295 -47.61 -9.56 -30.84
C ASN A 295 -47.86 -8.12 -31.20
N VAL A 296 -46.83 -7.32 -31.53
CA VAL A 296 -47.07 -6.01 -32.11
C VAL A 296 -47.36 -6.20 -33.60
N PHE A 297 -48.63 -6.36 -33.97
CA PHE A 297 -49.08 -6.18 -35.32
C PHE A 297 -48.87 -4.71 -35.67
N VAL A 298 -47.95 -4.42 -36.61
CA VAL A 298 -47.85 -3.12 -37.26
C VAL A 298 -48.99 -3.12 -38.31
N ALA A 299 -50.03 -2.37 -38.04
CA ALA A 299 -51.08 -2.03 -39.02
C ALA A 299 -50.62 -0.84 -39.85
#